data_61cfac8d73bf629f01f73b56b14d6cc7
#
_entry.id   61cfac8d73bf629f01f73b56b14d6cc7
#
_cell.length_a   1.000
_cell.length_b   1.000
_cell.length_c   1.000
_cell.angle_alpha   90.00
_cell.angle_beta   90.00
_cell.angle_gamma   90.00
#
_symmetry.space_group_name_H-M   'P 1'
#
loop_
_entity.id
_entity.type
_entity.pdbx_description
1 polymer ?
#
loop_
_entity_poly.entity_id
_entity_poly.type
_entity_poly.pdbx_seq_one_letter_code
_entity_poly.pdbx_strand_id
1 'polypeptide(L)'
;MIEPGDQLTVEQLLYGLLLNSGNDAAMSLAVYVGGTVDNFVNMMNEEAASLGATGTHFANPHGLHDENHYTTAYDIYLMFQEALKYDAFQEIIGSSEYYSIF
;
A
#
# COMPACT_ATOMS: atom_id res chain seq x y z
N MET A 1 -12.00 -4.60 -11.95
CA MET A 1 -11.85 -3.14 -11.84
C MET A 1 -12.89 -2.59 -10.88
N ILE A 2 -12.50 -1.68 -10.02
CA ILE A 2 -13.41 -1.07 -9.03
C ILE A 2 -14.01 0.18 -9.65
N GLU A 3 -15.33 0.29 -9.56
CA GLU A 3 -16.07 1.42 -10.14
C GLU A 3 -16.75 2.24 -9.03
N PRO A 4 -17.08 3.51 -9.30
CA PRO A 4 -17.80 4.33 -8.33
C PRO A 4 -19.11 3.66 -7.89
N GLY A 5 -19.34 3.64 -6.58
CA GLY A 5 -20.52 3.00 -6.00
C GLY A 5 -20.30 1.57 -5.54
N ASP A 6 -19.18 0.94 -5.91
CA ASP A 6 -18.84 -0.39 -5.42
C ASP A 6 -18.58 -0.34 -3.91
N GLN A 7 -19.05 -1.37 -3.20
CA GLN A 7 -18.84 -1.49 -1.76
C GLN A 7 -17.93 -2.68 -1.48
N LEU A 8 -16.77 -2.40 -0.92
CA LEU A 8 -15.76 -3.41 -0.59
C LEU A 8 -15.27 -3.21 0.83
N THR A 9 -14.96 -4.29 1.51
CA THR A 9 -14.36 -4.21 2.84
C THR A 9 -12.89 -3.82 2.74
N VAL A 10 -12.34 -3.27 3.81
CA VAL A 10 -10.91 -2.97 3.90
C VAL A 10 -10.09 -4.25 3.67
N GLU A 11 -10.53 -5.37 4.21
CA GLU A 11 -9.86 -6.65 4.02
C GLU A 11 -9.81 -7.05 2.54
N GLN A 12 -10.93 -6.93 1.81
CA GLN A 12 -10.97 -7.21 0.38
C GLN A 12 -10.02 -6.32 -0.41
N LEU A 13 -9.95 -5.03 -0.06
CA LEU A 13 -9.03 -4.09 -0.70
C LEU A 13 -7.58 -4.45 -0.42
N LEU A 14 -7.24 -4.87 0.80
CA LEU A 14 -5.89 -5.28 1.15
C LEU A 14 -5.46 -6.54 0.39
N TYR A 15 -6.34 -7.54 0.28
CA TYR A 15 -6.04 -8.73 -0.53
C TYR A 15 -5.86 -8.37 -2.00
N GLY A 16 -6.73 -7.52 -2.54
CA GLY A 16 -6.60 -7.05 -3.92
C GLY A 16 -5.30 -6.30 -4.16
N LEU A 17 -4.90 -5.46 -3.22
CA LEU A 17 -3.66 -4.70 -3.29
C LEU A 17 -2.43 -5.61 -3.25
N LEU A 18 -2.35 -6.49 -2.25
CA LEU A 18 -1.13 -7.24 -1.96
C LEU A 18 -0.97 -8.49 -2.84
N LEU A 19 -2.06 -9.14 -3.21
CA LEU A 19 -2.01 -10.36 -4.03
C LEU A 19 -2.13 -10.09 -5.52
N ASN A 20 -2.91 -9.08 -5.91
CA ASN A 20 -3.18 -8.78 -7.32
C ASN A 20 -2.56 -7.48 -7.79
N SER A 21 -1.80 -6.79 -6.93
CA SER A 21 -1.20 -5.49 -7.23
C SER A 21 -2.22 -4.48 -7.79
N GLY A 22 -3.42 -4.46 -7.19
CA GLY A 22 -4.53 -3.65 -7.68
C GLY A 22 -4.33 -2.16 -7.43
N ASN A 23 -4.13 -1.39 -8.49
CA ASN A 23 -4.00 0.08 -8.39
C ASN A 23 -5.29 0.70 -7.86
N ASP A 24 -6.44 0.19 -8.29
CA ASP A 24 -7.74 0.67 -7.81
C ASP A 24 -7.91 0.42 -6.31
N ALA A 25 -7.44 -0.73 -5.82
CA ALA A 25 -7.47 -1.05 -4.40
C ALA A 25 -6.56 -0.10 -3.61
N ALA A 26 -5.37 0.20 -4.14
CA ALA A 26 -4.45 1.13 -3.51
C ALA A 26 -5.05 2.54 -3.40
N MET A 27 -5.68 3.01 -4.47
CA MET A 27 -6.31 4.34 -4.48
C MET A 27 -7.49 4.41 -3.52
N SER A 28 -8.33 3.37 -3.48
CA SER A 28 -9.47 3.30 -2.57
C SER A 28 -9.03 3.31 -1.11
N LEU A 29 -7.99 2.55 -0.77
CA LEU A 29 -7.44 2.54 0.58
C LEU A 29 -6.81 3.89 0.94
N ALA A 30 -6.12 4.52 -0.01
CA ALA A 30 -5.51 5.82 0.21
C ALA A 30 -6.57 6.88 0.57
N VAL A 31 -7.68 6.90 -0.13
CA VAL A 31 -8.77 7.83 0.16
C VAL A 31 -9.44 7.49 1.50
N TYR A 32 -9.64 6.22 1.77
CA TYR A 32 -10.29 5.80 3.02
C TYR A 32 -9.46 6.18 4.26
N VAL A 33 -8.16 5.93 4.21
CA VAL A 33 -7.28 6.16 5.37
C VAL A 33 -6.84 7.61 5.45
N GLY A 34 -6.47 8.21 4.32
CA GLY A 34 -5.89 9.56 4.28
C GLY A 34 -6.88 10.69 4.06
N GLY A 35 -8.11 10.37 3.65
CA GLY A 35 -9.09 11.36 3.25
C GLY A 35 -8.91 11.81 1.80
N THR A 36 -7.68 12.01 1.38
CA THR A 36 -7.30 12.28 -0.02
C THR A 36 -6.06 11.46 -0.36
N VAL A 37 -5.84 11.24 -1.66
CA VAL A 37 -4.64 10.54 -2.12
C VAL A 37 -3.38 11.32 -1.74
N ASP A 38 -3.38 12.63 -1.93
CA ASP A 38 -2.22 13.46 -1.60
C ASP A 38 -1.88 13.39 -0.11
N ASN A 39 -2.87 13.43 0.76
CA ASN A 39 -2.63 13.31 2.18
C ASN A 39 -2.11 11.92 2.55
N PHE A 40 -2.62 10.88 1.90
CA PHE A 40 -2.14 9.52 2.16
C PHE A 40 -0.67 9.39 1.74
N VAL A 41 -0.27 9.96 0.60
CA VAL A 41 1.13 9.95 0.16
C VAL A 41 2.02 10.68 1.17
N ASN A 42 1.55 11.78 1.74
CA ASN A 42 2.26 12.46 2.83
C ASN A 42 2.43 11.53 4.04
N MET A 43 1.40 10.77 4.39
CA MET A 43 1.48 9.80 5.50
C MET A 43 2.50 8.69 5.18
N MET A 44 2.55 8.21 3.94
CA MET A 44 3.54 7.23 3.51
C MET A 44 4.96 7.76 3.70
N ASN A 45 5.21 8.99 3.29
CA ASN A 45 6.53 9.61 3.42
C ASN A 45 6.91 9.87 4.88
N GLU A 46 5.96 10.27 5.71
CA GLU A 46 6.18 10.44 7.15
C GLU A 46 6.52 9.12 7.82
N GLU A 47 5.82 8.05 7.47
CA GLU A 47 6.09 6.72 8.01
C GLU A 47 7.46 6.22 7.58
N ALA A 48 7.83 6.40 6.32
CA ALA A 48 9.16 6.03 5.83
C ALA A 48 10.25 6.75 6.63
N ALA A 49 10.08 8.04 6.87
CA ALA A 49 11.03 8.83 7.66
C ALA A 49 11.12 8.32 9.09
N SER A 50 9.97 7.97 9.71
CA SER A 50 9.94 7.47 11.09
C SER A 50 10.64 6.13 11.24
N LEU A 51 10.68 5.32 10.18
CA LEU A 51 11.37 4.03 10.16
C LEU A 51 12.87 4.16 9.86
N GLY A 52 13.35 5.36 9.56
CA GLY A 52 14.74 5.57 9.18
C GLY A 52 14.99 5.36 7.69
N ALA A 53 13.94 5.23 6.87
CA ALA A 53 14.06 5.04 5.43
C ALA A 53 14.27 6.38 4.74
N THR A 54 15.43 6.98 4.95
CA THR A 54 15.74 8.35 4.52
C THR A 54 16.08 8.48 3.03
N GLY A 55 16.31 7.36 2.34
CA GLY A 55 16.52 7.32 0.89
C GLY A 55 15.26 7.02 0.11
N THR A 56 14.09 7.20 0.72
CA THR A 56 12.79 6.84 0.14
C THR A 56 11.90 8.05 -0.01
N HIS A 57 11.24 8.15 -1.16
CA HIS A 57 10.18 9.12 -1.40
C HIS A 57 9.08 8.47 -2.22
N PHE A 58 7.85 8.56 -1.73
CA PHE A 58 6.66 8.06 -2.42
C PHE A 58 5.96 9.21 -3.13
N ALA A 59 5.64 9.01 -4.41
CA ALA A 59 4.88 9.96 -5.22
C ALA A 59 3.42 9.54 -5.39
N ASN A 60 3.13 8.24 -5.18
CA ASN A 60 1.79 7.68 -5.32
C ASN A 60 1.63 6.45 -4.43
N PRO A 61 0.39 5.98 -4.19
CA PRO A 61 0.15 4.82 -3.34
C PRO A 61 0.18 3.48 -4.06
N HIS A 62 0.30 3.45 -5.39
CA HIS A 62 0.13 2.22 -6.18
C HIS A 62 1.42 1.70 -6.81
N GLY A 63 2.51 2.47 -6.75
CA GLY A 63 3.82 2.02 -7.22
C GLY A 63 4.07 2.17 -8.71
N LEU A 64 3.20 2.84 -9.46
CA LEU A 64 3.48 3.14 -10.86
C LEU A 64 4.66 4.12 -10.95
N HIS A 65 5.42 4.00 -12.03
CA HIS A 65 6.63 4.79 -12.21
C HIS A 65 6.35 6.29 -12.14
N ASP A 66 7.22 7.01 -11.41
CA ASP A 66 7.26 8.45 -11.34
C ASP A 66 8.70 8.83 -10.99
N GLU A 67 9.23 9.88 -11.60
CA GLU A 67 10.60 10.32 -11.36
C GLU A 67 10.89 10.68 -9.90
N ASN A 68 9.86 11.10 -9.16
CA ASN A 68 9.96 11.46 -7.76
C ASN A 68 9.67 10.26 -6.82
N HIS A 69 9.52 9.07 -7.37
CA HIS A 69 9.23 7.86 -6.61
C HIS A 69 10.48 6.98 -6.59
N TYR A 70 11.15 6.91 -5.45
CA TYR A 70 12.42 6.19 -5.34
C TYR A 70 12.61 5.61 -3.95
N THR A 71 13.49 4.62 -3.86
CA THR A 71 13.86 3.99 -2.60
C THR A 71 15.25 3.36 -2.73
N THR A 72 15.68 2.68 -1.68
CA THR A 72 16.91 1.89 -1.66
C THR A 72 16.60 0.48 -1.16
N ALA A 73 17.50 -0.47 -1.44
CA ALA A 73 17.33 -1.83 -0.94
C ALA A 73 17.28 -1.88 0.59
N TYR A 74 18.09 -1.07 1.26
CA TYR A 74 18.08 -0.99 2.72
C TYR A 74 16.76 -0.43 3.25
N ASP A 75 16.21 0.60 2.61
CA ASP A 75 14.95 1.19 3.01
C ASP A 75 13.78 0.21 2.82
N ILE A 76 13.80 -0.57 1.72
CA ILE A 76 12.80 -1.63 1.52
C ILE A 76 12.87 -2.64 2.65
N TYR A 77 14.07 -3.02 3.07
CA TYR A 77 14.26 -3.93 4.20
C TYR A 77 13.61 -3.36 5.48
N LEU A 78 13.84 -2.08 5.79
CA LEU A 78 13.27 -1.45 6.97
C LEU A 78 11.74 -1.45 6.92
N MET A 79 11.15 -1.10 5.78
CA MET A 79 9.72 -1.06 5.61
C MET A 79 9.08 -2.44 5.66
N PHE A 80 9.71 -3.42 5.04
CA PHE A 80 9.23 -4.80 5.05
C PHE A 80 9.31 -5.40 6.46
N GLN A 81 10.40 -5.14 7.17
CA GLN A 81 10.56 -5.60 8.55
C GLN A 81 9.45 -5.03 9.45
N GLU A 82 9.09 -3.77 9.27
CA GLU A 82 7.98 -3.16 10.02
C GLU A 82 6.65 -3.81 9.66
N ALA A 83 6.39 -4.03 8.36
CA ALA A 83 5.15 -4.66 7.90
C ALA A 83 4.99 -6.07 8.48
N LEU A 84 6.09 -6.82 8.63
CA LEU A 84 6.04 -8.17 9.17
C LEU A 84 5.63 -8.23 10.65
N LYS A 85 5.62 -7.12 11.36
CA LYS A 85 5.11 -7.06 12.73
C LYS A 85 3.59 -7.18 12.82
N TYR A 86 2.89 -7.02 11.70
CA TYR A 86 1.44 -7.06 11.65
C TYR A 86 0.97 -8.42 11.16
N ASP A 87 0.17 -9.10 11.97
CA ASP A 87 -0.35 -10.43 11.63
C ASP A 87 -1.16 -10.43 10.34
N ALA A 88 -1.97 -9.38 10.12
CA ALA A 88 -2.77 -9.25 8.91
C ALA A 88 -1.89 -9.24 7.65
N PHE A 89 -0.75 -8.56 7.68
CA PHE A 89 0.16 -8.51 6.54
C PHE A 89 0.74 -9.90 6.27
N GLN A 90 1.22 -10.59 7.31
CA GLN A 90 1.77 -11.94 7.16
C GLN A 90 0.73 -12.91 6.62
N GLU A 91 -0.50 -12.83 7.11
CA GLU A 91 -1.59 -13.69 6.66
C GLU A 91 -1.88 -13.47 5.18
N ILE A 92 -1.97 -12.23 4.74
CA ILE A 92 -2.29 -11.90 3.35
C ILE A 92 -1.19 -12.37 2.41
N ILE A 93 0.08 -12.03 2.68
CA ILE A 93 1.18 -12.40 1.80
C ILE A 93 1.45 -13.91 1.79
N GLY A 94 1.04 -14.61 2.85
CA GLY A 94 1.14 -16.07 2.92
C GLY A 94 0.02 -16.81 2.20
N SER A 95 -1.02 -16.10 1.73
CA SER A 95 -2.13 -16.71 1.02
C SER A 95 -1.73 -16.98 -0.44
N SER A 96 -2.06 -18.18 -0.94
CA SER A 96 -1.80 -18.50 -2.34
C SER A 96 -2.88 -17.96 -3.27
N GLU A 97 -4.08 -17.74 -2.75
CA GLU A 97 -5.21 -17.22 -3.51
C GLU A 97 -6.26 -16.64 -2.58
N TYR A 98 -7.06 -15.75 -3.14
CA TYR A 98 -8.18 -15.16 -2.42
C TYR A 98 -9.33 -14.93 -3.40
N TYR A 99 -10.46 -15.54 -3.12
CA TYR A 99 -11.63 -15.43 -3.98
C TYR A 99 -12.40 -14.15 -3.68
N SER A 100 -12.14 -13.12 -4.44
CA SER A 100 -12.82 -11.85 -4.36
C SER A 100 -13.36 -11.44 -5.72
N ILE A 101 -14.25 -10.47 -5.74
CA ILE A 101 -14.89 -9.98 -6.97
C ILE A 101 -14.02 -8.95 -7.72
N PHE A 102 -12.84 -8.72 -7.27
CA PHE A 102 -11.94 -7.84 -8.03
C PHE A 102 -11.84 -8.31 -9.51
#